data_81fee86aceb7daf6bcc8b03b76fa6972
#
_entry.id   81fee86aceb7daf6bcc8b03b76fa6972
#
_cell.length_a   1.000
_cell.length_b   1.000
_cell.length_c   1.000
_cell.angle_alpha   90.00
_cell.angle_beta   90.00
_cell.angle_gamma   90.00
#
_symmetry.space_group_name_H-M   'P 1'
#
loop_
_entity.id
_entity.type
_entity.pdbx_description
1 polymer ?
#
loop_
_entity_poly.entity_id
_entity_poly.type
_entity_poly.pdbx_seq_one_letter_code
_entity_poly.pdbx_strand_id
1 'polypeptide(L)'
;MTAINDANSMLNAIESGDLVSAQNYFKKSLQNDSDELIYNLAEELYGMGFTHYAKEAYEFLLTRYPQEDSIRTALADIAIDDGEIDHALELLSQVNPESDAYVSSLLVKADLYQSEGLNEAAESSLRQAQQLMPDHDIIQLALAEFYFDIQSYHQAIPIYRRLIMQGTLEVSKIDIVARLGVAYAQIGNYDNAIGYLEQIKPENITLTTQFQLAVVYYQNTQWQDAIDLFNDIIDVDPKYTSVYPLLGKAYEKLNKIDEAYRIYQEGLSQD
;
A
#
# COMPACT_ATOMS: atom_id res chain seq x y z
N MET A 1 -35.61 -9.53 4.50
CA MET A 1 -35.36 -8.12 4.86
C MET A 1 -34.46 -8.16 6.08
N THR A 2 -33.17 -7.91 5.92
CA THR A 2 -32.27 -7.67 7.03
C THR A 2 -32.81 -6.47 7.82
N ALA A 3 -32.93 -6.62 9.13
CA ALA A 3 -33.33 -5.51 9.98
C ALA A 3 -32.34 -4.36 9.73
N ILE A 4 -32.85 -3.19 9.40
CA ILE A 4 -32.04 -1.99 9.24
C ILE A 4 -31.59 -1.64 10.66
N ASN A 5 -30.30 -1.81 10.95
CA ASN A 5 -29.67 -1.37 12.20
C ASN A 5 -29.13 0.07 12.04
N ASP A 6 -28.80 0.69 13.13
CA ASP A 6 -28.32 2.08 13.13
C ASP A 6 -26.93 2.19 12.47
N ALA A 7 -26.08 1.14 12.56
CA ALA A 7 -24.77 1.07 11.87
C ALA A 7 -24.93 1.15 10.35
N ASN A 8 -25.75 0.28 9.75
CA ASN A 8 -26.01 0.33 8.30
C ASN A 8 -26.65 1.66 7.87
N SER A 9 -27.49 2.25 8.72
CA SER A 9 -28.10 3.56 8.44
C SER A 9 -27.06 4.67 8.40
N MET A 10 -26.03 4.59 9.24
CA MET A 10 -24.90 5.51 9.22
C MET A 10 -24.12 5.41 7.91
N LEU A 11 -23.73 4.19 7.49
CA LEU A 11 -22.97 3.96 6.24
C LEU A 11 -23.75 4.48 5.02
N ASN A 12 -25.05 4.17 4.92
CA ASN A 12 -25.90 4.69 3.85
C ASN A 12 -25.99 6.24 3.85
N ALA A 13 -26.00 6.86 5.03
CA ALA A 13 -26.00 8.32 5.15
C ALA A 13 -24.67 8.92 4.69
N ILE A 14 -23.54 8.27 4.99
CA ILE A 14 -22.20 8.67 4.49
C ILE A 14 -22.17 8.57 2.97
N GLU A 15 -22.60 7.46 2.37
CA GLU A 15 -22.63 7.27 0.92
C GLU A 15 -23.49 8.30 0.20
N SER A 16 -24.60 8.73 0.83
CA SER A 16 -25.48 9.79 0.30
C SER A 16 -24.98 11.21 0.57
N GLY A 17 -23.88 11.39 1.33
CA GLY A 17 -23.32 12.68 1.71
C GLY A 17 -24.07 13.39 2.85
N ASP A 18 -25.03 12.72 3.53
CA ASP A 18 -25.76 13.28 4.67
C ASP A 18 -25.01 13.03 5.98
N LEU A 19 -23.96 13.83 6.21
CA LEU A 19 -23.10 13.71 7.39
C LEU A 19 -23.83 14.04 8.70
N VAL A 20 -24.89 14.82 8.67
CA VAL A 20 -25.69 15.15 9.86
C VAL A 20 -26.49 13.94 10.32
N SER A 21 -27.16 13.25 9.40
CA SER A 21 -27.84 11.99 9.70
C SER A 21 -26.87 10.90 10.10
N ALA A 22 -25.70 10.80 9.44
CA ALA A 22 -24.66 9.85 9.78
C ALA A 22 -24.23 9.98 11.25
N GLN A 23 -23.95 11.21 11.72
CA GLN A 23 -23.60 11.45 13.13
C GLN A 23 -24.70 11.03 14.09
N ASN A 24 -25.97 11.25 13.74
CA ASN A 24 -27.08 10.83 14.58
C ASN A 24 -27.23 9.30 14.64
N TYR A 25 -27.04 8.62 13.51
CA TYR A 25 -27.07 7.16 13.45
C TYR A 25 -25.88 6.55 14.19
N PHE A 26 -24.69 7.15 14.14
CA PHE A 26 -23.54 6.71 14.91
C PHE A 26 -23.85 6.66 16.41
N LYS A 27 -24.38 7.76 16.97
CA LYS A 27 -24.75 7.81 18.39
C LYS A 27 -25.81 6.77 18.78
N LYS A 28 -26.75 6.50 17.88
CA LYS A 28 -27.77 5.46 18.10
C LYS A 28 -27.16 4.07 18.02
N SER A 29 -26.25 3.83 17.07
CA SER A 29 -25.54 2.56 16.93
C SER A 29 -24.81 2.18 18.22
N LEU A 30 -24.06 3.10 18.84
CA LEU A 30 -23.39 2.86 20.13
C LEU A 30 -24.37 2.53 21.29
N GLN A 31 -25.65 2.89 21.17
CA GLN A 31 -26.66 2.63 22.19
C GLN A 31 -27.49 1.37 21.94
N ASN A 32 -27.78 1.06 20.68
CA ASN A 32 -28.81 0.12 20.28
C ASN A 32 -28.29 -1.12 19.55
N ASP A 33 -27.16 -0.99 18.83
CA ASP A 33 -26.61 -2.10 18.06
C ASP A 33 -25.80 -3.07 18.93
N SER A 34 -25.58 -4.28 18.45
CA SER A 34 -24.72 -5.25 19.12
C SER A 34 -23.26 -4.82 19.03
N ASP A 35 -22.44 -5.26 19.99
CA ASP A 35 -20.99 -4.96 20.00
C ASP A 35 -20.29 -5.45 18.73
N GLU A 36 -20.73 -6.58 18.13
CA GLU A 36 -20.26 -7.07 16.84
C GLU A 36 -20.56 -6.10 15.70
N LEU A 37 -21.75 -5.52 15.67
CA LEU A 37 -22.13 -4.53 14.65
C LEU A 37 -21.34 -3.23 14.82
N ILE A 38 -21.09 -2.81 16.06
CA ILE A 38 -20.28 -1.62 16.36
C ILE A 38 -18.82 -1.87 15.95
N TYR A 39 -18.29 -3.07 16.19
CA TYR A 39 -16.94 -3.44 15.75
C TYR A 39 -16.81 -3.39 14.22
N ASN A 40 -17.72 -4.04 13.50
CA ASN A 40 -17.73 -4.02 12.03
C ASN A 40 -17.90 -2.60 11.48
N LEU A 41 -18.74 -1.78 12.12
CA LEU A 41 -18.90 -0.37 11.75
C LEU A 41 -17.59 0.40 11.92
N ALA A 42 -16.85 0.16 13.01
CA ALA A 42 -15.56 0.81 13.24
C ALA A 42 -14.54 0.44 12.16
N GLU A 43 -14.44 -0.83 11.76
CA GLU A 43 -13.57 -1.29 10.66
C GLU A 43 -13.93 -0.61 9.33
N GLU A 44 -15.22 -0.57 8.96
CA GLU A 44 -15.67 0.08 7.73
C GLU A 44 -15.39 1.58 7.74
N LEU A 45 -15.67 2.25 8.86
CA LEU A 45 -15.41 3.69 9.02
C LEU A 45 -13.91 4.02 8.91
N TYR A 46 -13.06 3.18 9.49
CA TYR A 46 -11.61 3.31 9.35
C TYR A 46 -11.18 3.15 7.89
N GLY A 47 -11.64 2.11 7.21
CA GLY A 47 -11.36 1.87 5.79
C GLY A 47 -11.87 2.97 4.84
N MET A 48 -12.93 3.70 5.23
CA MET A 48 -13.47 4.85 4.51
C MET A 48 -12.79 6.19 4.87
N GLY A 49 -11.84 6.20 5.82
CA GLY A 49 -11.13 7.41 6.28
C GLY A 49 -11.90 8.22 7.34
N PHE A 50 -12.99 7.70 7.90
CA PHE A 50 -13.71 8.32 9.02
C PHE A 50 -13.08 7.92 10.37
N THR A 51 -11.75 8.14 10.50
CA THR A 51 -10.91 7.70 11.62
C THR A 51 -11.43 8.12 12.99
N HIS A 52 -11.96 9.35 13.10
CA HIS A 52 -12.51 9.86 14.36
C HIS A 52 -13.68 9.01 14.90
N TYR A 53 -14.62 8.60 14.03
CA TYR A 53 -15.73 7.75 14.45
C TYR A 53 -15.28 6.31 14.71
N ALA A 54 -14.32 5.81 13.95
CA ALA A 54 -13.72 4.50 14.20
C ALA A 54 -13.06 4.45 15.59
N LYS A 55 -12.25 5.46 15.91
CA LYS A 55 -11.60 5.62 17.23
C LYS A 55 -12.63 5.62 18.36
N GLU A 56 -13.68 6.45 18.26
CA GLU A 56 -14.74 6.53 19.27
C GLU A 56 -15.48 5.19 19.48
N ALA A 57 -15.74 4.46 18.38
CA ALA A 57 -16.38 3.14 18.46
C ALA A 57 -15.47 2.10 19.10
N TYR A 58 -14.18 2.06 18.75
CA TYR A 58 -13.22 1.15 19.36
C TYR A 58 -12.96 1.48 20.83
N GLU A 59 -12.84 2.76 21.20
CA GLU A 59 -12.72 3.18 22.60
C GLU A 59 -13.95 2.76 23.43
N PHE A 60 -15.15 2.95 22.88
CA PHE A 60 -16.38 2.47 23.50
C PHE A 60 -16.34 0.96 23.74
N LEU A 61 -15.95 0.16 22.74
CA LEU A 61 -15.84 -1.28 22.87
C LEU A 61 -14.73 -1.69 23.88
N LEU A 62 -13.60 -1.00 23.89
CA LEU A 62 -12.50 -1.30 24.83
C LEU A 62 -12.90 -1.05 26.28
N THR A 63 -13.82 -0.11 26.57
CA THR A 63 -14.38 0.05 27.93
C THR A 63 -15.17 -1.16 28.38
N ARG A 64 -15.78 -1.90 27.45
CA ARG A 64 -16.58 -3.11 27.72
C ARG A 64 -15.72 -4.36 27.74
N TYR A 65 -14.71 -4.41 26.88
CA TYR A 65 -13.81 -5.54 26.68
C TYR A 65 -12.35 -5.13 26.89
N PRO A 66 -11.93 -4.81 28.14
CA PRO A 66 -10.59 -4.28 28.40
C PRO A 66 -9.44 -5.24 28.09
N GLN A 67 -9.72 -6.50 27.79
CA GLN A 67 -8.73 -7.52 27.45
C GLN A 67 -8.75 -7.88 25.94
N GLU A 68 -9.53 -7.14 25.13
CA GLU A 68 -9.64 -7.42 23.71
C GLU A 68 -8.48 -6.78 22.93
N ASP A 69 -7.49 -7.61 22.61
CA ASP A 69 -6.24 -7.17 21.99
C ASP A 69 -6.40 -6.74 20.53
N SER A 70 -7.41 -7.25 19.81
CA SER A 70 -7.74 -6.80 18.47
C SER A 70 -8.14 -5.33 18.45
N ILE A 71 -8.94 -4.90 19.43
CA ILE A 71 -9.36 -3.49 19.59
C ILE A 71 -8.15 -2.60 19.94
N ARG A 72 -7.25 -3.07 20.82
CA ARG A 72 -6.02 -2.33 21.13
C ARG A 72 -5.15 -2.15 19.92
N THR A 73 -5.01 -3.19 19.10
CA THR A 73 -4.21 -3.14 17.87
C THR A 73 -4.82 -2.16 16.87
N ALA A 74 -6.15 -2.16 16.67
CA ALA A 74 -6.83 -1.21 15.80
C ALA A 74 -6.70 0.25 16.29
N LEU A 75 -6.81 0.48 17.61
CA LEU A 75 -6.59 1.81 18.18
C LEU A 75 -5.14 2.27 18.08
N ALA A 76 -4.18 1.36 18.14
CA ALA A 76 -2.78 1.69 17.95
C ALA A 76 -2.50 2.11 16.49
N ASP A 77 -3.10 1.44 15.53
CA ASP A 77 -3.01 1.77 14.10
C ASP A 77 -3.57 3.19 13.84
N ILE A 78 -4.75 3.48 14.36
CA ILE A 78 -5.35 4.84 14.31
C ILE A 78 -4.44 5.88 14.99
N ALA A 79 -3.85 5.54 16.14
CA ALA A 79 -2.97 6.47 16.87
C ALA A 79 -1.68 6.77 16.07
N ILE A 80 -1.18 5.82 15.27
CA ILE A 80 -0.06 6.04 14.34
C ILE A 80 -0.46 7.06 13.26
N ASP A 81 -1.62 6.86 12.62
CA ASP A 81 -2.14 7.77 11.61
C ASP A 81 -2.37 9.20 12.15
N ASP A 82 -2.80 9.31 13.41
CA ASP A 82 -3.00 10.58 14.12
C ASP A 82 -1.65 11.20 14.59
N GLY A 83 -0.51 10.51 14.48
CA GLY A 83 0.81 10.94 14.97
C GLY A 83 0.97 10.82 16.49
N GLU A 84 0.10 10.07 17.16
CA GLU A 84 0.12 9.84 18.62
C GLU A 84 1.03 8.65 18.99
N ILE A 85 2.32 8.74 18.61
CA ILE A 85 3.29 7.62 18.65
C ILE A 85 3.43 6.99 20.05
N ASP A 86 3.54 7.80 21.11
CA ASP A 86 3.66 7.29 22.48
C ASP A 86 2.42 6.49 22.90
N HIS A 87 1.22 6.95 22.48
CA HIS A 87 -0.04 6.26 22.76
C HIS A 87 -0.14 4.93 21.99
N ALA A 88 0.26 4.92 20.74
CA ALA A 88 0.33 3.69 19.93
C ALA A 88 1.25 2.65 20.57
N LEU A 89 2.45 3.06 21.03
CA LEU A 89 3.39 2.18 21.74
C LEU A 89 2.80 1.64 23.05
N GLU A 90 2.10 2.47 23.81
CA GLU A 90 1.42 2.04 25.04
C GLU A 90 0.38 0.95 24.76
N LEU A 91 -0.50 1.16 23.78
CA LEU A 91 -1.50 0.19 23.35
C LEU A 91 -0.87 -1.13 22.89
N LEU A 92 0.14 -1.06 22.02
CA LEU A 92 0.83 -2.25 21.50
C LEU A 92 1.62 -3.01 22.57
N SER A 93 2.09 -2.32 23.63
CA SER A 93 2.81 -2.97 24.73
C SER A 93 1.90 -3.83 25.61
N GLN A 94 0.59 -3.57 25.60
CA GLN A 94 -0.42 -4.29 26.37
C GLN A 94 -0.98 -5.51 25.65
N VAL A 95 -0.66 -5.72 24.37
CA VAL A 95 -1.13 -6.88 23.60
C VAL A 95 -0.46 -8.15 24.13
N ASN A 96 -1.27 -9.15 24.47
CA ASN A 96 -0.77 -10.43 24.97
C ASN A 96 -0.11 -11.23 23.85
N PRO A 97 1.14 -11.71 24.02
CA PRO A 97 1.82 -12.56 23.04
C PRO A 97 1.12 -13.89 22.70
N GLU A 98 0.20 -14.34 23.54
CA GLU A 98 -0.60 -15.56 23.32
C GLU A 98 -1.94 -15.28 22.62
N SER A 99 -2.27 -14.03 22.34
CA SER A 99 -3.52 -13.61 21.69
C SER A 99 -3.43 -13.80 20.18
N ASP A 100 -4.58 -14.08 19.53
CA ASP A 100 -4.70 -14.16 18.09
C ASP A 100 -4.36 -12.82 17.38
N ALA A 101 -4.51 -11.69 18.09
CA ALA A 101 -4.17 -10.36 17.61
C ALA A 101 -2.65 -10.04 17.67
N TYR A 102 -1.85 -10.91 18.31
CA TYR A 102 -0.43 -10.59 18.52
C TYR A 102 0.34 -10.43 17.20
N VAL A 103 0.10 -11.30 16.22
CA VAL A 103 0.76 -11.20 14.91
C VAL A 103 0.40 -9.88 14.22
N SER A 104 -0.88 -9.48 14.23
CA SER A 104 -1.32 -8.19 13.68
C SER A 104 -0.67 -7.02 14.42
N SER A 105 -0.55 -7.08 15.75
CA SER A 105 0.13 -6.05 16.53
C SER A 105 1.61 -5.91 16.20
N LEU A 106 2.28 -7.00 15.79
CA LEU A 106 3.67 -6.96 15.31
C LEU A 106 3.79 -6.25 13.96
N LEU A 107 2.81 -6.40 13.06
CA LEU A 107 2.79 -5.67 11.79
C LEU A 107 2.58 -4.18 12.02
N VAL A 108 1.59 -3.80 12.84
CA VAL A 108 1.34 -2.39 13.23
C VAL A 108 2.57 -1.78 13.91
N LYS A 109 3.24 -2.54 14.78
CA LYS A 109 4.47 -2.11 15.44
C LYS A 109 5.62 -1.92 14.46
N ALA A 110 5.70 -2.75 13.44
CA ALA A 110 6.71 -2.62 12.39
C ALA A 110 6.48 -1.35 11.55
N ASP A 111 5.23 -1.06 11.19
CA ASP A 111 4.85 0.14 10.46
C ASP A 111 5.19 1.41 11.27
N LEU A 112 4.83 1.44 12.55
CA LEU A 112 5.22 2.51 13.46
C LEU A 112 6.74 2.73 13.48
N TYR A 113 7.53 1.66 13.65
CA TYR A 113 8.99 1.80 13.68
C TYR A 113 9.56 2.24 12.33
N GLN A 114 8.95 1.81 11.22
CA GLN A 114 9.36 2.23 9.88
C GLN A 114 9.08 3.72 9.65
N SER A 115 7.91 4.23 10.06
CA SER A 115 7.57 5.66 9.97
C SER A 115 8.50 6.54 10.79
N GLU A 116 8.99 6.04 11.93
CA GLU A 116 9.99 6.70 12.77
C GLU A 116 11.45 6.50 12.29
N GLY A 117 11.68 5.77 11.18
CA GLY A 117 13.01 5.47 10.65
C GLY A 117 13.81 4.46 11.49
N LEU A 118 13.17 3.75 12.41
CA LEU A 118 13.77 2.75 13.30
C LEU A 118 13.82 1.37 12.61
N ASN A 119 14.55 1.29 11.49
CA ASN A 119 14.55 0.14 10.59
C ASN A 119 14.90 -1.20 11.27
N GLU A 120 15.84 -1.21 12.23
CA GLU A 120 16.22 -2.44 12.94
C GLU A 120 15.06 -2.98 13.82
N ALA A 121 14.30 -2.08 14.45
CA ALA A 121 13.15 -2.45 15.27
C ALA A 121 11.97 -2.91 14.38
N ALA A 122 11.76 -2.26 13.24
CA ALA A 122 10.76 -2.66 12.25
C ALA A 122 11.06 -4.08 11.72
N GLU A 123 12.31 -4.33 11.27
CA GLU A 123 12.72 -5.65 10.81
C GLU A 123 12.54 -6.72 11.88
N SER A 124 12.90 -6.42 13.13
CA SER A 124 12.74 -7.35 14.25
C SER A 124 11.28 -7.76 14.45
N SER A 125 10.35 -6.79 14.39
CA SER A 125 8.90 -7.05 14.51
C SER A 125 8.37 -7.90 13.37
N LEU A 126 8.75 -7.58 12.11
CA LEU A 126 8.34 -8.36 10.94
C LEU A 126 8.89 -9.79 10.96
N ARG A 127 10.16 -9.97 11.37
CA ARG A 127 10.74 -11.31 11.49
C ARG A 127 10.10 -12.12 12.61
N GLN A 128 9.69 -11.48 13.70
CA GLN A 128 8.94 -12.16 14.76
C GLN A 128 7.57 -12.62 14.24
N ALA A 129 6.85 -11.78 13.51
CA ALA A 129 5.61 -12.18 12.85
C ALA A 129 5.82 -13.35 11.87
N GLN A 130 6.90 -13.29 11.06
CA GLN A 130 7.27 -14.36 10.13
C GLN A 130 7.60 -15.68 10.84
N GLN A 131 8.25 -15.65 12.00
CA GLN A 131 8.53 -16.86 12.77
C GLN A 131 7.26 -17.52 13.29
N LEU A 132 6.25 -16.73 13.66
CA LEU A 132 4.96 -17.23 14.13
C LEU A 132 4.09 -17.78 12.98
N MET A 133 4.11 -17.12 11.83
CA MET A 133 3.32 -17.49 10.65
C MET A 133 4.18 -17.43 9.36
N PRO A 134 5.06 -18.41 9.13
CA PRO A 134 6.09 -18.33 8.07
C PRO A 134 5.55 -18.32 6.64
N ASP A 135 4.37 -18.87 6.40
CA ASP A 135 3.75 -18.99 5.08
C ASP A 135 2.59 -18.03 4.85
N HIS A 136 2.41 -17.04 5.74
CA HIS A 136 1.33 -16.08 5.60
C HIS A 136 1.70 -14.97 4.61
N ASP A 137 0.96 -14.87 3.50
CA ASP A 137 1.28 -13.99 2.36
C ASP A 137 1.40 -12.51 2.76
N ILE A 138 0.51 -12.00 3.64
CA ILE A 138 0.55 -10.60 4.10
C ILE A 138 1.86 -10.31 4.85
N ILE A 139 2.30 -11.24 5.72
CA ILE A 139 3.55 -11.07 6.49
C ILE A 139 4.77 -11.13 5.56
N GLN A 140 4.75 -12.06 4.60
CA GLN A 140 5.81 -12.16 3.60
C GLN A 140 5.87 -10.87 2.76
N LEU A 141 4.71 -10.36 2.34
CA LEU A 141 4.66 -9.11 1.59
C LEU A 141 5.15 -7.94 2.44
N ALA A 142 4.67 -7.78 3.68
CA ALA A 142 5.13 -6.71 4.57
C ALA A 142 6.65 -6.70 4.73
N LEU A 143 7.27 -7.88 4.90
CA LEU A 143 8.73 -8.00 4.98
C LEU A 143 9.42 -7.66 3.64
N ALA A 144 8.83 -8.03 2.51
CA ALA A 144 9.37 -7.69 1.18
C ALA A 144 9.27 -6.19 0.89
N GLU A 145 8.13 -5.56 1.19
CA GLU A 145 7.92 -4.12 1.04
C GLU A 145 8.86 -3.33 1.97
N PHE A 146 9.01 -3.75 3.23
CA PHE A 146 10.00 -3.16 4.13
C PHE A 146 11.40 -3.15 3.52
N TYR A 147 11.88 -4.30 3.00
CA TYR A 147 13.19 -4.34 2.35
C TYR A 147 13.26 -3.53 1.07
N PHE A 148 12.16 -3.46 0.33
CA PHE A 148 12.07 -2.64 -0.88
C PHE A 148 12.22 -1.14 -0.53
N ASP A 149 11.51 -0.66 0.50
CA ASP A 149 11.49 0.74 0.90
C ASP A 149 12.84 1.22 1.45
N ILE A 150 13.53 0.35 2.21
CA ILE A 150 14.91 0.63 2.66
C ILE A 150 15.96 0.35 1.57
N GLN A 151 15.53 0.12 0.33
CA GLN A 151 16.38 -0.17 -0.84
C GLN A 151 17.25 -1.43 -0.72
N SER A 152 16.92 -2.34 0.18
CA SER A 152 17.56 -3.63 0.34
C SER A 152 17.00 -4.67 -0.63
N TYR A 153 17.06 -4.37 -1.94
CA TYR A 153 16.41 -5.15 -2.99
C TYR A 153 16.88 -6.61 -3.05
N HIS A 154 18.14 -6.88 -2.71
CA HIS A 154 18.64 -8.26 -2.63
C HIS A 154 17.90 -9.11 -1.59
N GLN A 155 17.34 -8.49 -0.56
CA GLN A 155 16.53 -9.17 0.47
C GLN A 155 15.06 -9.26 0.07
N ALA A 156 14.51 -8.25 -0.64
CA ALA A 156 13.14 -8.24 -1.13
C ALA A 156 12.89 -9.27 -2.24
N ILE A 157 13.79 -9.36 -3.23
CA ILE A 157 13.67 -10.21 -4.43
C ILE A 157 13.32 -11.68 -4.10
N PRO A 158 14.04 -12.39 -3.21
CA PRO A 158 13.71 -13.79 -2.92
C PRO A 158 12.34 -13.97 -2.29
N ILE A 159 11.83 -12.97 -1.55
CA ILE A 159 10.52 -13.03 -0.92
C ILE A 159 9.41 -12.85 -1.98
N TYR A 160 9.51 -11.83 -2.84
CA TYR A 160 8.57 -11.65 -3.96
C TYR A 160 8.54 -12.87 -4.87
N ARG A 161 9.71 -13.44 -5.23
CA ARG A 161 9.77 -14.67 -6.02
C ARG A 161 9.05 -15.83 -5.36
N ARG A 162 9.19 -15.98 -4.03
CA ARG A 162 8.49 -17.03 -3.28
C ARG A 162 6.98 -16.84 -3.36
N LEU A 163 6.47 -15.64 -3.15
CA LEU A 163 5.05 -15.32 -3.28
C LEU A 163 4.51 -15.69 -4.68
N ILE A 164 5.21 -15.30 -5.74
CA ILE A 164 4.84 -15.64 -7.11
C ILE A 164 4.85 -17.16 -7.34
N MET A 165 5.85 -17.88 -6.83
CA MET A 165 5.93 -19.35 -6.93
C MET A 165 4.79 -20.06 -6.18
N GLN A 166 4.23 -19.45 -5.15
CA GLN A 166 3.05 -19.93 -4.42
C GLN A 166 1.73 -19.59 -5.14
N GLY A 167 1.80 -18.85 -6.23
CA GLY A 167 0.63 -18.41 -7.01
C GLY A 167 0.03 -17.09 -6.55
N THR A 168 0.68 -16.41 -5.60
CA THR A 168 0.24 -15.13 -5.07
C THR A 168 0.81 -14.02 -5.96
N LEU A 169 -0.05 -13.41 -6.77
CA LEU A 169 0.34 -12.34 -7.72
C LEU A 169 -0.01 -10.94 -7.22
N GLU A 170 -0.99 -10.85 -6.33
CA GLU A 170 -1.46 -9.60 -5.73
C GLU A 170 -1.83 -9.84 -4.26
N VAL A 171 -1.40 -8.95 -3.38
CA VAL A 171 -1.82 -8.89 -1.98
C VAL A 171 -2.07 -7.41 -1.63
N SER A 172 -3.16 -7.11 -0.96
CA SER A 172 -3.50 -5.74 -0.53
C SER A 172 -3.40 -4.70 -1.65
N LYS A 173 -3.81 -5.08 -2.89
CA LYS A 173 -3.73 -4.27 -4.13
C LYS A 173 -2.29 -3.98 -4.62
N ILE A 174 -1.29 -4.67 -4.09
CA ILE A 174 0.10 -4.58 -4.55
C ILE A 174 0.33 -5.65 -5.60
N ASP A 175 0.72 -5.24 -6.81
CA ASP A 175 1.15 -6.16 -7.87
C ASP A 175 2.59 -6.61 -7.58
N ILE A 176 2.72 -7.87 -7.14
CA ILE A 176 4.00 -8.47 -6.74
C ILE A 176 4.93 -8.65 -7.93
N VAL A 177 4.39 -8.89 -9.14
CA VAL A 177 5.20 -9.05 -10.35
C VAL A 177 5.83 -7.70 -10.73
N ALA A 178 5.06 -6.61 -10.65
CA ALA A 178 5.58 -5.25 -10.88
C ALA A 178 6.67 -4.89 -9.85
N ARG A 179 6.43 -5.13 -8.56
CA ARG A 179 7.42 -4.91 -7.50
C ARG A 179 8.72 -5.67 -7.74
N LEU A 180 8.61 -6.95 -8.09
CA LEU A 180 9.78 -7.79 -8.39
C LEU A 180 10.56 -7.26 -9.61
N GLY A 181 9.86 -6.86 -10.67
CA GLY A 181 10.48 -6.27 -11.86
C GLY A 181 11.25 -5.00 -11.53
N VAL A 182 10.65 -4.10 -10.74
CA VAL A 182 11.31 -2.87 -10.26
C VAL A 182 12.53 -3.20 -9.38
N ALA A 183 12.39 -4.15 -8.44
CA ALA A 183 13.50 -4.54 -7.57
C ALA A 183 14.71 -5.07 -8.37
N TYR A 184 14.46 -5.86 -9.43
CA TYR A 184 15.53 -6.29 -10.35
C TYR A 184 16.17 -5.13 -11.10
N ALA A 185 15.38 -4.14 -11.55
CA ALA A 185 15.91 -2.96 -12.22
C ALA A 185 16.83 -2.14 -11.29
N GLN A 186 16.47 -2.01 -10.02
CA GLN A 186 17.24 -1.27 -9.03
C GLN A 186 18.63 -1.89 -8.74
N ILE A 187 18.76 -3.21 -8.88
CA ILE A 187 20.07 -3.89 -8.76
C ILE A 187 20.80 -4.01 -10.11
N GLY A 188 20.30 -3.37 -11.17
CA GLY A 188 20.90 -3.38 -12.51
C GLY A 188 20.69 -4.68 -13.29
N ASN A 189 19.81 -5.56 -12.84
CA ASN A 189 19.48 -6.80 -13.54
C ASN A 189 18.30 -6.57 -14.49
N TYR A 190 18.55 -5.81 -15.57
CA TYR A 190 17.53 -5.33 -16.48
C TYR A 190 16.83 -6.45 -17.26
N ASP A 191 17.55 -7.53 -17.62
CA ASP A 191 16.95 -8.66 -18.34
C ASP A 191 15.84 -9.34 -17.52
N ASN A 192 16.09 -9.58 -16.24
CA ASN A 192 15.06 -10.10 -15.35
C ASN A 192 13.94 -9.07 -15.10
N ALA A 193 14.28 -7.79 -14.95
CA ALA A 193 13.29 -6.73 -14.79
C ALA A 193 12.31 -6.69 -15.95
N ILE A 194 12.79 -6.68 -17.19
CA ILE A 194 12.00 -6.74 -18.41
C ILE A 194 11.15 -8.00 -18.43
N GLY A 195 11.78 -9.17 -18.18
CA GLY A 195 11.10 -10.45 -18.23
C GLY A 195 9.93 -10.58 -17.24
N TYR A 196 9.96 -9.88 -16.09
CA TYR A 196 8.82 -9.84 -15.16
C TYR A 196 7.80 -8.77 -15.57
N LEU A 197 8.21 -7.56 -15.90
CA LEU A 197 7.30 -6.48 -16.26
C LEU A 197 6.48 -6.75 -17.52
N GLU A 198 7.07 -7.44 -18.53
CA GLU A 198 6.35 -7.88 -19.74
C GLU A 198 5.31 -8.99 -19.49
N GLN A 199 5.39 -9.71 -18.37
CA GLN A 199 4.38 -10.73 -18.01
C GLN A 199 3.09 -10.13 -17.49
N ILE A 200 3.08 -8.85 -17.14
CA ILE A 200 1.87 -8.17 -16.65
C ILE A 200 0.89 -8.06 -17.81
N LYS A 201 -0.32 -8.58 -17.60
CA LYS A 201 -1.34 -8.57 -18.64
C LYS A 201 -1.75 -7.15 -19.02
N PRO A 202 -2.08 -6.89 -20.30
CA PRO A 202 -2.46 -5.55 -20.78
C PRO A 202 -3.61 -4.91 -19.99
N GLU A 203 -4.58 -5.72 -19.52
CA GLU A 203 -5.70 -5.23 -18.71
C GLU A 203 -5.30 -4.78 -17.29
N ASN A 204 -4.15 -5.21 -16.79
CA ASN A 204 -3.65 -4.90 -15.44
C ASN A 204 -2.50 -3.89 -15.47
N ILE A 205 -1.99 -3.55 -16.66
CA ILE A 205 -0.87 -2.62 -16.76
C ILE A 205 -1.34 -1.18 -16.51
N THR A 206 -0.72 -0.53 -15.54
CA THR A 206 -0.96 0.89 -15.25
C THR A 206 0.03 1.77 -16.01
N LEU A 207 -0.29 3.06 -16.20
CA LEU A 207 0.68 4.02 -16.78
C LEU A 207 1.98 4.07 -15.97
N THR A 208 1.91 3.92 -14.65
CA THR A 208 3.09 3.83 -13.79
C THR A 208 3.95 2.62 -14.12
N THR A 209 3.34 1.44 -14.31
CA THR A 209 4.06 0.21 -14.66
C THR A 209 4.64 0.28 -16.06
N GLN A 210 3.91 0.87 -17.03
CA GLN A 210 4.45 1.13 -18.37
C GLN A 210 5.66 2.07 -18.34
N PHE A 211 5.57 3.13 -17.54
CA PHE A 211 6.69 4.05 -17.34
C PHE A 211 7.91 3.34 -16.72
N GLN A 212 7.70 2.50 -15.73
CA GLN A 212 8.78 1.70 -15.13
C GLN A 212 9.45 0.79 -16.16
N LEU A 213 8.66 0.09 -16.99
CA LEU A 213 9.20 -0.77 -18.07
C LEU A 213 9.97 0.05 -19.09
N ALA A 214 9.45 1.20 -19.53
CA ALA A 214 10.13 2.09 -20.46
C ALA A 214 11.47 2.60 -19.90
N VAL A 215 11.53 2.93 -18.61
CA VAL A 215 12.77 3.30 -17.91
C VAL A 215 13.75 2.14 -17.89
N VAL A 216 13.29 0.91 -17.67
CA VAL A 216 14.15 -0.28 -17.68
C VAL A 216 14.71 -0.55 -19.08
N TYR A 217 13.89 -0.44 -20.14
CA TYR A 217 14.38 -0.52 -21.52
C TYR A 217 15.44 0.55 -21.81
N TYR A 218 15.20 1.81 -21.37
CA TYR A 218 16.18 2.88 -21.51
C TYR A 218 17.51 2.56 -20.84
N GLN A 219 17.46 2.06 -19.59
CA GLN A 219 18.65 1.67 -18.83
C GLN A 219 19.35 0.46 -19.44
N ASN A 220 18.60 -0.47 -20.02
CA ASN A 220 19.13 -1.62 -20.76
C ASN A 220 19.58 -1.30 -22.19
N THR A 221 19.69 -0.03 -22.53
CA THR A 221 20.10 0.46 -23.87
C THR A 221 19.17 0.09 -25.04
N GLN A 222 17.99 -0.41 -24.75
CA GLN A 222 16.91 -0.70 -25.71
C GLN A 222 16.11 0.59 -25.98
N TRP A 223 16.79 1.59 -26.54
CA TRP A 223 16.26 2.95 -26.61
C TRP A 223 15.04 3.07 -27.52
N GLN A 224 14.90 2.23 -28.56
CA GLN A 224 13.73 2.27 -29.43
C GLN A 224 12.49 1.73 -28.67
N ASP A 225 12.61 0.61 -27.96
CA ASP A 225 11.52 0.04 -27.15
C ASP A 225 11.09 1.03 -26.05
N ALA A 226 12.05 1.73 -25.44
CA ALA A 226 11.76 2.79 -24.48
C ALA A 226 10.99 3.95 -25.12
N ILE A 227 11.40 4.41 -26.32
CA ILE A 227 10.73 5.49 -27.05
C ILE A 227 9.29 5.12 -27.38
N ASP A 228 9.05 3.89 -27.84
CA ASP A 228 7.72 3.42 -28.21
C ASP A 228 6.79 3.46 -27.01
N LEU A 229 7.20 2.91 -25.85
CA LEU A 229 6.41 2.95 -24.64
C LEU A 229 6.23 4.37 -24.06
N PHE A 230 7.25 5.22 -24.10
CA PHE A 230 7.11 6.60 -23.65
C PHE A 230 6.11 7.37 -24.54
N ASN A 231 6.08 7.14 -25.84
CA ASN A 231 5.09 7.73 -26.71
C ASN A 231 3.68 7.22 -26.38
N ASP A 232 3.50 5.91 -26.17
CA ASP A 232 2.22 5.35 -25.77
C ASP A 232 1.68 6.01 -24.48
N ILE A 233 2.56 6.30 -23.52
CA ILE A 233 2.18 6.96 -22.26
C ILE A 233 1.69 8.39 -22.50
N ILE A 234 2.42 9.20 -23.30
CA ILE A 234 2.01 10.60 -23.55
C ILE A 234 0.79 10.69 -24.48
N ASP A 235 0.54 9.67 -25.31
CA ASP A 235 -0.67 9.58 -26.14
C ASP A 235 -1.92 9.35 -25.25
N VAL A 236 -1.77 8.62 -24.13
CA VAL A 236 -2.84 8.37 -23.16
C VAL A 236 -2.99 9.53 -22.16
N ASP A 237 -1.87 10.00 -21.61
CA ASP A 237 -1.83 11.11 -20.66
C ASP A 237 -0.69 12.10 -20.98
N PRO A 238 -0.95 13.14 -21.78
CA PRO A 238 0.05 14.17 -22.09
C PRO A 238 0.59 14.92 -20.86
N LYS A 239 -0.11 14.86 -19.71
CA LYS A 239 0.31 15.50 -18.47
C LYS A 239 1.24 14.62 -17.62
N TYR A 240 1.59 13.43 -18.08
CA TYR A 240 2.59 12.59 -17.43
C TYR A 240 4.00 13.15 -17.65
N THR A 241 4.27 14.33 -17.07
CA THR A 241 5.44 15.18 -17.39
C THR A 241 6.79 14.49 -17.16
N SER A 242 6.87 13.49 -16.28
CA SER A 242 8.09 12.71 -16.03
C SER A 242 8.62 11.95 -17.25
N VAL A 243 7.79 11.73 -18.27
CA VAL A 243 8.18 11.01 -19.51
C VAL A 243 9.09 11.87 -20.41
N TYR A 244 8.76 13.13 -20.60
CA TYR A 244 9.41 13.99 -21.60
C TYR A 244 10.93 14.07 -21.50
N PRO A 245 11.53 14.27 -20.29
CA PRO A 245 12.98 14.29 -20.14
C PRO A 245 13.66 12.99 -20.56
N LEU A 246 13.04 11.83 -20.27
CA LEU A 246 13.60 10.53 -20.57
C LEU A 246 13.42 10.16 -22.03
N LEU A 247 12.26 10.48 -22.63
CA LEU A 247 11.98 10.31 -24.04
C LEU A 247 12.95 11.16 -24.90
N GLY A 248 13.15 12.44 -24.53
CA GLY A 248 14.12 13.29 -25.19
C GLY A 248 15.54 12.71 -25.13
N LYS A 249 15.99 12.26 -23.96
CA LYS A 249 17.28 11.57 -23.81
C LYS A 249 17.38 10.29 -24.63
N ALA A 250 16.30 9.51 -24.76
CA ALA A 250 16.28 8.30 -25.56
C ALA A 250 16.46 8.64 -27.07
N TYR A 251 15.81 9.70 -27.57
CA TYR A 251 16.04 10.22 -28.92
C TYR A 251 17.48 10.69 -29.12
N GLU A 252 18.08 11.39 -28.15
CA GLU A 252 19.51 11.77 -28.22
C GLU A 252 20.44 10.56 -28.35
N LYS A 253 20.16 9.46 -27.60
CA LYS A 253 20.93 8.20 -27.69
C LYS A 253 20.89 7.59 -29.09
N LEU A 254 19.80 7.78 -29.80
CA LEU A 254 19.66 7.36 -31.21
C LEU A 254 20.14 8.44 -32.22
N ASN A 255 20.77 9.53 -31.74
CA ASN A 255 21.21 10.66 -32.55
C ASN A 255 20.08 11.37 -33.34
N LYS A 256 18.84 11.30 -32.84
CA LYS A 256 17.63 11.95 -33.33
C LYS A 256 17.43 13.30 -32.61
N ILE A 257 18.31 14.27 -32.90
CA ILE A 257 18.41 15.52 -32.14
C ILE A 257 17.18 16.43 -32.31
N ASP A 258 16.62 16.47 -33.55
CA ASP A 258 15.44 17.30 -33.86
C ASP A 258 14.20 16.79 -33.10
N GLU A 259 14.03 15.47 -33.04
CA GLU A 259 12.97 14.82 -32.25
C GLU A 259 13.15 15.08 -30.75
N ALA A 260 14.37 14.94 -30.26
CA ALA A 260 14.67 15.22 -28.83
C ALA A 260 14.30 16.67 -28.47
N TYR A 261 14.69 17.64 -29.31
CA TYR A 261 14.36 19.06 -29.11
C TYR A 261 12.84 19.29 -29.08
N ARG A 262 12.10 18.70 -30.02
CA ARG A 262 10.65 18.82 -30.10
C ARG A 262 9.99 18.28 -28.81
N ILE A 263 10.41 17.10 -28.33
CA ILE A 263 9.88 16.49 -27.12
C ILE A 263 10.17 17.34 -25.87
N TYR A 264 11.36 17.92 -25.76
CA TYR A 264 11.65 18.84 -24.64
C TYR A 264 10.77 20.10 -24.67
N GLN A 265 10.52 20.67 -25.85
CA GLN A 265 9.62 21.83 -26.00
C GLN A 265 8.18 21.46 -25.65
N GLU A 266 7.73 20.28 -26.06
CA GLU A 266 6.39 19.77 -25.74
C GLU A 266 6.23 19.59 -24.24
N GLY A 267 7.20 18.96 -23.55
CA GLY A 267 7.18 18.80 -22.09
C GLY A 267 7.09 20.14 -21.36
N LEU A 268 7.83 21.15 -21.79
CA LEU A 268 7.75 22.50 -21.21
C LEU A 268 6.38 23.17 -21.39
N SER A 269 5.59 22.74 -22.36
CA SER A 269 4.23 23.27 -22.58
C SER A 269 3.15 22.59 -21.75
N GLN A 270 3.48 21.50 -21.06
CA GLN A 270 2.55 20.77 -20.19
C GLN A 270 2.60 21.24 -18.72
N ASP A 271 3.64 21.98 -18.34
CA ASP A 271 3.77 22.63 -17.03
C ASP A 271 2.92 23.93 -16.98
#